data_582cf67850b7b575032c0dae75d7e8a9
#
_entry.id   582cf67850b7b575032c0dae75d7e8a9
#
_cell.length_a   1.000
_cell.length_b   1.000
_cell.length_c   1.000
_cell.angle_alpha   90.00
_cell.angle_beta   90.00
_cell.angle_gamma   90.00
#
_symmetry.space_group_name_H-M   'P 1'
#
loop_
_entity.id
_entity.type
_entity.pdbx_description
1 polymer ?
#
loop_
_entity_poly.entity_id
_entity_poly.type
_entity_poly.pdbx_seq_one_letter_code
_entity_poly.pdbx_strand_id
1 'polypeptide(L)'
;MTDTGDDRLKDLEARVAELELMQELLLRLLSTTRPLSNVLEQFGATETQQQTLLKFLDELVVRVRGPERDRPSRAYFEMHVGDILPTLRNDREFRQLLIDTLKVERPAYRELHEYMIAKGWLAQT
;
A
#
# COMPACT_ATOMS: atom_id res chain seq x y z
N MET A 1 28.18 47.15 -9.55
CA MET A 1 27.62 45.88 -9.99
C MET A 1 26.75 45.29 -8.92
N THR A 2 25.65 45.87 -8.80
CA THR A 2 24.61 45.44 -7.88
C THR A 2 23.84 44.23 -8.40
N ASP A 3 24.04 43.90 -9.66
CA ASP A 3 23.27 42.83 -10.29
C ASP A 3 23.66 41.44 -9.86
N THR A 4 24.89 41.26 -9.35
CA THR A 4 25.39 39.97 -8.93
C THR A 4 24.64 39.40 -7.70
N GLY A 5 24.22 40.28 -6.80
CA GLY A 5 23.43 39.90 -5.64
C GLY A 5 22.01 39.53 -5.98
N ASP A 6 21.39 40.31 -6.90
CA ASP A 6 20.04 40.05 -7.36
C ASP A 6 19.96 38.76 -8.19
N ASP A 7 20.97 38.47 -9.01
CA ASP A 7 21.05 37.24 -9.81
C ASP A 7 21.20 36.04 -8.93
N ARG A 8 22.00 36.12 -7.85
CA ARG A 8 22.13 35.03 -6.88
C ARG A 8 20.83 34.79 -6.13
N LEU A 9 20.13 35.84 -5.77
CA LEU A 9 18.85 35.72 -5.07
C LEU A 9 17.82 35.06 -5.96
N LYS A 10 17.72 35.48 -7.21
CA LYS A 10 16.83 34.85 -8.19
C LYS A 10 17.16 33.39 -8.44
N ASP A 11 18.45 33.08 -8.49
CA ASP A 11 18.92 31.71 -8.68
C ASP A 11 18.54 30.85 -7.47
N LEU A 12 18.69 31.35 -6.26
CA LEU A 12 18.26 30.67 -5.03
C LEU A 12 16.76 30.47 -4.98
N GLU A 13 15.99 31.49 -5.35
CA GLU A 13 14.53 31.40 -5.41
C GLU A 13 14.09 30.35 -6.42
N ALA A 14 14.73 30.27 -7.58
CA ALA A 14 14.46 29.27 -8.59
C ALA A 14 14.76 27.87 -8.08
N ARG A 15 15.87 27.68 -7.34
CA ARG A 15 16.23 26.39 -6.75
C ARG A 15 15.26 25.96 -5.68
N VAL A 16 14.80 26.88 -4.85
CA VAL A 16 13.78 26.58 -3.82
C VAL A 16 12.48 26.14 -4.48
N ALA A 17 12.06 26.83 -5.54
CA ALA A 17 10.85 26.48 -6.28
C ALA A 17 10.97 25.09 -6.92
N GLU A 18 12.16 24.75 -7.47
CA GLU A 18 12.42 23.42 -8.00
C GLU A 18 12.35 22.34 -6.92
N LEU A 19 12.92 22.60 -5.74
CA LEU A 19 12.89 21.66 -4.63
C LEU A 19 11.46 21.42 -4.13
N GLU A 20 10.67 22.49 -4.04
CA GLU A 20 9.27 22.38 -3.64
C GLU A 20 8.47 21.55 -4.66
N LEU A 21 8.70 21.78 -5.95
CA LEU A 21 8.07 21.00 -7.01
C LEU A 21 8.48 19.53 -6.95
N MET A 22 9.77 19.27 -6.72
CA MET A 22 10.27 17.91 -6.57
C MET A 22 9.65 17.21 -5.36
N GLN A 23 9.46 17.91 -4.24
CA GLN A 23 8.77 17.38 -3.07
C GLN A 23 7.33 17.01 -3.39
N GLU A 24 6.61 17.86 -4.11
CA GLU A 24 5.24 17.54 -4.54
C GLU A 24 5.20 16.31 -5.43
N LEU A 25 6.11 16.22 -6.39
CA LEU A 25 6.20 15.07 -7.29
C LEU A 25 6.53 13.80 -6.54
N LEU A 26 7.47 13.86 -5.57
CA LEU A 26 7.81 12.73 -4.73
C LEU A 26 6.64 12.28 -3.88
N LEU A 27 5.88 13.21 -3.29
CA LEU A 27 4.69 12.88 -2.52
C LEU A 27 3.63 12.21 -3.39
N ARG A 28 3.43 12.68 -4.61
CA ARG A 28 2.53 12.04 -5.58
C ARG A 28 2.99 10.64 -5.95
N LEU A 29 4.29 10.46 -6.20
CA LEU A 29 4.87 9.16 -6.49
C LEU A 29 4.71 8.20 -5.32
N LEU A 30 4.97 8.67 -4.09
CA LEU A 30 4.77 7.86 -2.89
C LEU A 30 3.30 7.47 -2.72
N SER A 31 2.39 8.39 -3.01
CA SER A 31 0.96 8.12 -2.97
C SER A 31 0.55 7.07 -4.01
N THR A 32 1.12 7.13 -5.22
CA THR A 32 0.84 6.15 -6.27
C THR A 32 1.55 4.82 -6.04
N THR A 33 2.73 4.84 -5.37
CA THR A 33 3.48 3.60 -5.06
C THR A 33 3.01 2.91 -3.79
N ARG A 34 2.11 3.55 -3.02
CA ARG A 34 1.53 2.97 -1.81
C ARG A 34 0.00 2.97 -1.88
N PRO A 35 -0.58 2.35 -2.90
CA PRO A 35 -2.03 2.33 -3.05
C PRO A 35 -2.73 1.62 -1.90
N LEU A 36 -2.08 0.65 -1.27
CA LEU A 36 -2.62 -0.07 -0.12
C LEU A 36 -2.84 0.86 1.07
N SER A 37 -1.86 1.72 1.39
CA SER A 37 -1.99 2.71 2.45
C SER A 37 -3.15 3.66 2.19
N ASN A 38 -3.35 4.07 0.94
CA ASN A 38 -4.46 4.93 0.55
C ASN A 38 -5.81 4.24 0.78
N VAL A 39 -5.93 2.98 0.42
CA VAL A 39 -7.14 2.20 0.67
C VAL A 39 -7.41 2.09 2.18
N LEU A 40 -6.39 1.76 2.95
CA LEU A 40 -6.52 1.61 4.40
C LEU A 40 -6.94 2.92 5.07
N GLU A 41 -6.36 4.05 4.66
CA GLU A 41 -6.75 5.37 5.17
C GLU A 41 -8.19 5.71 4.81
N GLN A 42 -8.60 5.41 3.58
CA GLN A 42 -9.96 5.64 3.11
C GLN A 42 -10.99 4.91 3.97
N PHE A 43 -10.67 3.72 4.44
CA PHE A 43 -11.54 2.92 5.30
C PHE A 43 -11.31 3.16 6.80
N GLY A 44 -10.51 4.16 7.16
CA GLY A 44 -10.37 4.58 8.56
C GLY A 44 -9.42 3.75 9.40
N ALA A 45 -8.50 3.01 8.79
CA ALA A 45 -7.50 2.24 9.52
C ALA A 45 -6.49 3.16 10.20
N THR A 46 -6.19 2.89 11.46
CA THR A 46 -5.14 3.61 12.19
C THR A 46 -3.76 3.21 11.68
N GLU A 47 -2.75 4.02 11.99
CA GLU A 47 -1.38 3.71 11.60
C GLU A 47 -0.91 2.36 12.16
N THR A 48 -1.24 2.07 13.42
CA THR A 48 -0.93 0.79 14.06
C THR A 48 -1.60 -0.38 13.33
N GLN A 49 -2.87 -0.21 12.97
CA GLN A 49 -3.59 -1.23 12.21
C GLN A 49 -2.97 -1.46 10.84
N GLN A 50 -2.57 -0.38 10.16
CA GLN A 50 -1.91 -0.48 8.86
C GLN A 50 -0.60 -1.25 8.96
N GLN A 51 0.22 -0.94 9.96
CA GLN A 51 1.50 -1.64 10.19
C GLN A 51 1.28 -3.11 10.51
N THR A 52 0.29 -3.41 11.33
CA THR A 52 -0.04 -4.80 11.69
C THR A 52 -0.50 -5.59 10.46
N LEU A 53 -1.32 -4.96 9.63
CA LEU A 53 -1.77 -5.58 8.39
C LEU A 53 -0.62 -5.83 7.42
N LEU A 54 0.29 -4.88 7.27
CA LEU A 54 1.45 -5.05 6.39
C LEU A 54 2.35 -6.20 6.86
N LYS A 55 2.57 -6.33 8.17
CA LYS A 55 3.32 -7.47 8.73
C LYS A 55 2.63 -8.79 8.44
N PHE A 56 1.32 -8.82 8.57
CA PHE A 56 0.53 -10.00 8.27
C PHE A 56 0.64 -10.37 6.78
N LEU A 57 0.54 -9.41 5.89
CA LEU A 57 0.68 -9.64 4.45
C LEU A 57 2.08 -10.15 4.09
N ASP A 58 3.12 -9.60 4.72
CA ASP A 58 4.50 -10.08 4.52
C ASP A 58 4.65 -11.54 4.97
N GLU A 59 4.01 -11.91 6.07
CA GLU A 59 3.96 -13.30 6.54
C GLU A 59 3.26 -14.21 5.52
N LEU A 60 2.16 -13.76 4.95
CA LEU A 60 1.44 -14.52 3.93
C LEU A 60 2.29 -14.75 2.68
N VAL A 61 3.07 -13.75 2.27
CA VAL A 61 3.99 -13.90 1.13
C VAL A 61 4.97 -15.03 1.40
N VAL A 62 5.54 -15.09 2.58
CA VAL A 62 6.48 -16.15 2.97
C VAL A 62 5.79 -17.52 2.92
N ARG A 63 4.58 -17.61 3.44
CA ARG A 63 3.81 -18.86 3.44
C ARG A 63 3.44 -19.33 2.04
N VAL A 64 3.10 -18.41 1.15
CA VAL A 64 2.76 -18.76 -0.25
C VAL A 64 3.96 -19.34 -0.98
N ARG A 65 5.17 -18.88 -0.66
CA ARG A 65 6.42 -19.37 -1.22
C ARG A 65 6.87 -20.71 -0.60
N GLY A 66 6.29 -21.06 0.55
CA GLY A 66 6.64 -22.27 1.28
C GLY A 66 5.87 -23.51 0.81
N PRO A 67 5.98 -24.61 1.60
CA PRO A 67 5.26 -25.83 1.28
C PRO A 67 3.75 -25.63 1.28
N GLU A 68 3.07 -26.45 0.50
CA GLU A 68 1.61 -26.35 0.32
C GLU A 68 0.85 -26.39 1.65
N ARG A 69 1.30 -27.18 2.60
CA ARG A 69 0.69 -27.28 3.94
C ARG A 69 0.71 -26.00 4.74
N ASP A 70 1.66 -25.10 4.46
CA ASP A 70 1.83 -23.82 5.16
C ASP A 70 1.12 -22.68 4.45
N ARG A 71 0.58 -22.92 3.26
CA ARG A 71 -0.09 -21.87 2.49
C ARG A 71 -1.39 -21.47 3.14
N PRO A 72 -1.69 -20.15 3.15
CA PRO A 72 -2.87 -19.68 3.85
C PRO A 72 -4.17 -20.05 3.13
N SER A 73 -5.21 -20.28 3.93
CA SER A 73 -6.57 -20.44 3.41
C SER A 73 -7.29 -19.09 3.39
N ARG A 74 -8.38 -19.02 2.63
CA ARG A 74 -9.25 -17.83 2.60
C ARG A 74 -9.79 -17.52 4.00
N ALA A 75 -10.23 -18.54 4.71
CA ALA A 75 -10.77 -18.38 6.06
C ALA A 75 -9.73 -17.80 7.02
N TYR A 76 -8.50 -18.28 6.93
CA TYR A 76 -7.39 -17.75 7.73
C TYR A 76 -7.14 -16.29 7.44
N PHE A 77 -7.10 -15.92 6.16
CA PHE A 77 -6.91 -14.55 5.73
C PHE A 77 -8.03 -13.64 6.23
N GLU A 78 -9.28 -14.03 6.02
CA GLU A 78 -10.44 -13.23 6.42
C GLU A 78 -10.52 -13.07 7.94
N MET A 79 -10.22 -14.11 8.68
CA MET A 79 -10.20 -14.08 10.14
C MET A 79 -9.16 -13.06 10.65
N HIS A 80 -7.94 -13.14 10.15
CA HIS A 80 -6.87 -12.24 10.59
C HIS A 80 -7.11 -10.79 10.19
N VAL A 81 -7.59 -10.56 8.98
CA VAL A 81 -7.97 -9.21 8.54
C VAL A 81 -9.09 -8.66 9.44
N GLY A 82 -10.07 -9.49 9.78
CA GLY A 82 -11.15 -9.10 10.68
C GLY A 82 -10.69 -8.83 12.10
N ASP A 83 -9.65 -9.52 12.56
CA ASP A 83 -9.07 -9.27 13.89
C ASP A 83 -8.26 -7.97 13.91
N ILE A 84 -7.53 -7.68 12.85
CA ILE A 84 -6.76 -6.45 12.72
C ILE A 84 -7.68 -5.24 12.53
N LEU A 85 -8.72 -5.39 11.72
CA LEU A 85 -9.67 -4.34 11.35
C LEU A 85 -11.10 -4.79 11.69
N PRO A 86 -11.48 -4.80 12.98
CA PRO A 86 -12.78 -5.34 13.38
C PRO A 86 -13.98 -4.64 12.75
N THR A 87 -13.87 -3.33 12.49
CA THR A 87 -14.95 -2.55 11.87
C THR A 87 -15.18 -2.95 10.41
N LEU A 88 -14.18 -3.57 9.77
CA LEU A 88 -14.23 -3.97 8.37
C LEU A 88 -14.38 -5.48 8.20
N ARG A 89 -14.64 -6.20 9.27
CA ARG A 89 -14.70 -7.67 9.26
C ARG A 89 -15.66 -8.22 8.21
N ASN A 90 -16.81 -7.60 8.03
CA ASN A 90 -17.83 -8.05 7.10
C ASN A 90 -17.92 -7.17 5.84
N ASP A 91 -16.95 -6.30 5.64
CA ASP A 91 -16.94 -5.39 4.50
C ASP A 91 -16.32 -6.06 3.28
N ARG A 92 -17.17 -6.54 2.40
CA ARG A 92 -16.78 -7.21 1.15
C ARG A 92 -16.04 -6.28 0.21
N GLU A 93 -16.52 -5.06 0.08
CA GLU A 93 -15.93 -4.07 -0.79
C GLU A 93 -14.48 -3.77 -0.36
N PHE A 94 -14.27 -3.61 0.94
CA PHE A 94 -12.93 -3.41 1.49
C PHE A 94 -12.00 -4.57 1.14
N ARG A 95 -12.44 -5.82 1.38
CA ARG A 95 -11.60 -6.99 1.10
C ARG A 95 -11.25 -7.10 -0.38
N GLN A 96 -12.20 -6.80 -1.24
CA GLN A 96 -11.99 -6.85 -2.68
C GLN A 96 -10.98 -5.79 -3.12
N LEU A 97 -11.10 -4.58 -2.60
CA LEU A 97 -10.13 -3.50 -2.86
C LEU A 97 -8.76 -3.83 -2.29
N LEU A 98 -8.71 -4.41 -1.09
CA LEU A 98 -7.46 -4.83 -0.46
C LEU A 98 -6.71 -5.82 -1.34
N ILE A 99 -7.38 -6.88 -1.77
CA ILE A 99 -6.77 -7.91 -2.62
C ILE A 99 -6.35 -7.33 -3.96
N ASP A 100 -7.19 -6.52 -4.58
CA ASP A 100 -6.90 -5.89 -5.87
C ASP A 100 -5.69 -4.97 -5.82
N THR A 101 -5.51 -4.29 -4.69
CA THR A 101 -4.42 -3.34 -4.49
C THR A 101 -3.07 -4.05 -4.32
N LEU A 102 -3.07 -5.29 -3.85
CA LEU A 102 -1.82 -6.05 -3.63
C LEU A 102 -0.98 -6.17 -4.91
N LYS A 103 -1.62 -6.32 -6.06
CA LYS A 103 -0.91 -6.50 -7.33
C LYS A 103 -0.04 -5.31 -7.72
N VAL A 104 -0.33 -4.12 -7.19
CA VAL A 104 0.37 -2.88 -7.55
C VAL A 104 1.20 -2.30 -6.39
N GLU A 105 1.07 -2.83 -5.19
CA GLU A 105 1.77 -2.29 -4.00
C GLU A 105 3.27 -2.61 -4.01
N ARG A 106 3.61 -3.89 -4.15
CA ARG A 106 5.00 -4.37 -4.19
C ARG A 106 5.10 -5.60 -5.08
N PRO A 107 6.26 -5.83 -5.71
CA PRO A 107 6.44 -7.06 -6.50
C PRO A 107 6.18 -8.34 -5.72
N ALA A 108 6.57 -8.39 -4.45
CA ALA A 108 6.33 -9.56 -3.59
C ALA A 108 4.84 -9.83 -3.38
N TYR A 109 4.03 -8.77 -3.29
CA TYR A 109 2.58 -8.90 -3.12
C TYR A 109 1.88 -9.34 -4.40
N ARG A 110 2.52 -9.22 -5.54
CA ARG A 110 1.97 -9.73 -6.79
C ARG A 110 1.82 -11.25 -6.74
N GLU A 111 2.80 -11.95 -6.19
CA GLU A 111 2.73 -13.40 -5.99
C GLU A 111 1.56 -13.78 -5.08
N LEU A 112 1.38 -13.03 -4.00
CA LEU A 112 0.27 -13.23 -3.08
C LEU A 112 -1.06 -13.00 -3.79
N HIS A 113 -1.16 -11.94 -4.57
CA HIS A 113 -2.36 -11.64 -5.35
C HIS A 113 -2.67 -12.78 -6.33
N GLU A 114 -1.69 -13.26 -7.08
CA GLU A 114 -1.85 -14.37 -8.01
C GLU A 114 -2.34 -15.64 -7.31
N TYR A 115 -1.79 -15.93 -6.13
CA TYR A 115 -2.23 -17.05 -5.33
C TYR A 115 -3.71 -16.91 -4.92
N MET A 116 -4.10 -15.73 -4.45
CA MET A 116 -5.47 -15.46 -4.03
C MET A 116 -6.46 -15.60 -5.19
N ILE A 117 -6.09 -15.09 -6.37
CA ILE A 117 -6.89 -15.21 -7.59
C ILE A 117 -7.02 -16.69 -8.00
N ALA A 118 -5.92 -17.44 -8.00
CA ALA A 118 -5.90 -18.85 -8.38
C ALA A 118 -6.77 -19.69 -7.45
N LYS A 119 -6.87 -19.32 -6.17
CA LYS A 119 -7.70 -19.99 -5.17
C LYS A 119 -9.14 -19.48 -5.11
N GLY A 120 -9.49 -18.50 -5.93
CA GLY A 120 -10.84 -17.95 -5.98
C GLY A 120 -11.23 -17.11 -4.78
N TRP A 121 -10.27 -16.45 -4.13
CA TRP A 121 -10.54 -15.60 -2.96
C TRP A 121 -11.22 -14.29 -3.31
N LEU A 122 -11.02 -13.77 -4.52
CA LEU A 122 -11.82 -12.68 -5.01
C LEU A 122 -13.21 -13.23 -5.26
N ALA A 123 -14.14 -12.76 -4.45
CA ALA A 123 -15.51 -13.19 -4.55
C ALA A 123 -16.00 -12.89 -5.95
N GLN A 124 -16.20 -13.90 -6.68
CA GLN A 124 -16.98 -13.77 -7.86
C GLN A 124 -18.42 -13.66 -7.44
N THR A 125 -18.94 -12.58 -7.79
CA THR A 125 -20.38 -12.36 -7.64
C THR A 125 -21.18 -13.50 -8.21
#